data_6ffaf36c23b7e466ea83a2d18f38983a
#
_entry.id   6ffaf36c23b7e466ea83a2d18f38983a
#
_cell.length_a   1.000
_cell.length_b   1.000
_cell.length_c   1.000
_cell.angle_alpha   90.00
_cell.angle_beta   90.00
_cell.angle_gamma   90.00
#
_symmetry.space_group_name_H-M   'P 1'
#
loop_
_entity.id
_entity.type
_entity.pdbx_description
1 polymer ?
#
loop_
_entity_poly.entity_id
_entity_poly.type
_entity_poly.pdbx_seq_one_letter_code
_entity_poly.pdbx_strand_id
1 'polypeptide(L)'
;MHPVISFIVSLSRIVFVHEYGHYIVGKWTGIKADVFSVGMGPVILSRVDKNGTTWQIAAIPFGGFVKFKGDSNISSSHADFRSKALNENDLRTTLHGAPLWARTATVAAGPIFNFVFSIAIFFMLFVSVGQVREPLTVSNINPLPFVNQLEQGDEIISISGFKIGLDSSVSDMLEHIEYDDPNSITYEIRRDGEIYFVVGPPIDIPRVSGLVPLSAAVEANLNAGDVILEINGEPISKFNQLKEAVEKSSGSSMSLKVWRDATIF
;
A
#
# COMPACT_ATOMS: atom_id res chain seq x y z
N MET A 1 -11.86 -6.87 1.53
CA MET A 1 -11.89 -6.41 2.94
C MET A 1 -12.47 -5.00 2.97
N HIS A 2 -13.36 -4.66 3.93
CA HIS A 2 -13.99 -3.32 3.94
C HIS A 2 -12.90 -2.23 4.09
N PRO A 3 -12.90 -1.13 3.30
CA PRO A 3 -11.84 -0.11 3.32
C PRO A 3 -11.56 0.46 4.71
N VAL A 4 -12.61 0.67 5.52
CA VAL A 4 -12.50 1.16 6.89
C VAL A 4 -11.75 0.18 7.79
N ILE A 5 -11.99 -1.12 7.65
CA ILE A 5 -11.30 -2.16 8.42
C ILE A 5 -9.81 -2.19 8.03
N SER A 6 -9.51 -2.13 6.74
CA SER A 6 -8.13 -2.08 6.23
C SER A 6 -7.37 -0.86 6.76
N PHE A 7 -8.02 0.30 6.78
CA PHE A 7 -7.45 1.53 7.33
C PHE A 7 -7.15 1.39 8.82
N ILE A 8 -8.12 0.93 9.61
CA ILE A 8 -7.96 0.74 11.07
C ILE A 8 -6.82 -0.24 11.37
N VAL A 9 -6.76 -1.37 10.66
CA VAL A 9 -5.71 -2.37 10.85
C VAL A 9 -4.33 -1.82 10.50
N SER A 10 -4.22 -1.05 9.41
CA SER A 10 -2.96 -0.43 9.00
C SER A 10 -2.49 0.63 10.00
N LEU A 11 -3.39 1.49 10.44
CA LEU A 11 -3.10 2.52 11.44
C LEU A 11 -2.66 1.89 12.76
N SER A 12 -3.39 0.86 13.23
CA SER A 12 -3.04 0.16 14.49
C SER A 12 -1.66 -0.48 14.44
N ARG A 13 -1.23 -1.00 13.28
CA ARG A 13 0.14 -1.54 13.10
C ARG A 13 1.22 -0.47 13.23
N ILE A 14 1.01 0.68 12.59
CA ILE A 14 1.96 1.80 12.65
C ILE A 14 2.07 2.33 14.09
N VAL A 15 0.94 2.50 14.77
CA VAL A 15 0.91 2.92 16.16
C VAL A 15 1.59 1.91 17.07
N PHE A 16 1.30 0.61 16.90
CA PHE A 16 1.97 -0.43 17.68
C PHE A 16 3.49 -0.39 17.54
N VAL A 17 4.00 -0.27 16.30
CA VAL A 17 5.45 -0.20 16.04
C VAL A 17 6.06 1.05 16.68
N HIS A 18 5.37 2.19 16.62
CA HIS A 18 5.78 3.44 17.24
C HIS A 18 5.92 3.31 18.75
N GLU A 19 4.87 2.86 19.42
CA GLU A 19 4.85 2.67 20.87
C GLU A 19 5.84 1.59 21.32
N TYR A 20 5.96 0.51 20.52
CA TYR A 20 6.95 -0.53 20.78
C TYR A 20 8.39 -0.01 20.70
N GLY A 21 8.67 0.92 19.80
CA GLY A 21 9.96 1.62 19.73
C GLY A 21 10.30 2.32 21.07
N HIS A 22 9.39 3.12 21.60
CA HIS A 22 9.55 3.76 22.90
C HIS A 22 9.77 2.74 24.03
N TYR A 23 8.93 1.71 24.08
CA TYR A 23 9.01 0.67 25.10
C TYR A 23 10.34 -0.08 25.10
N ILE A 24 10.77 -0.57 23.92
CA ILE A 24 11.96 -1.45 23.84
C ILE A 24 13.25 -0.67 24.10
N VAL A 25 13.37 0.55 23.58
CA VAL A 25 14.53 1.41 23.84
C VAL A 25 14.54 1.89 25.28
N GLY A 26 13.39 2.28 25.86
CA GLY A 26 13.28 2.54 27.28
C GLY A 26 13.79 1.38 28.12
N LYS A 27 13.35 0.17 27.80
CA LYS A 27 13.81 -1.06 28.49
C LYS A 27 15.32 -1.28 28.36
N TRP A 28 15.90 -1.09 27.16
CA TRP A 28 17.35 -1.27 26.92
C TRP A 28 18.18 -0.20 27.66
N THR A 29 17.63 0.99 27.83
CA THR A 29 18.30 2.09 28.57
C THR A 29 18.05 2.06 30.07
N GLY A 30 17.32 1.04 30.58
CA GLY A 30 17.04 0.83 31.99
C GLY A 30 15.80 1.59 32.52
N ILE A 31 15.04 2.25 31.64
CA ILE A 31 13.79 2.93 31.99
C ILE A 31 12.66 1.90 32.01
N LYS A 32 11.95 1.80 33.15
CA LYS A 32 10.83 0.84 33.30
C LYS A 32 9.53 1.46 32.78
N ALA A 33 8.75 0.64 32.06
CA ALA A 33 7.40 0.98 31.65
C ALA A 33 6.38 0.30 32.56
N ASP A 34 5.42 1.07 33.07
CA ASP A 34 4.31 0.57 33.88
C ASP A 34 3.18 0.02 32.99
N VAL A 35 2.89 0.73 31.88
CA VAL A 35 1.81 0.36 30.95
C VAL A 35 2.29 0.50 29.52
N PHE A 36 1.92 -0.48 28.71
CA PHE A 36 1.99 -0.45 27.24
C PHE A 36 0.59 -0.63 26.68
N SER A 37 0.05 0.37 26.00
CA SER A 37 -1.32 0.34 25.48
C SER A 37 -1.35 0.48 23.97
N VAL A 38 -2.07 -0.44 23.33
CA VAL A 38 -2.52 -0.30 21.93
C VAL A 38 -3.96 0.17 21.95
N GLY A 39 -4.21 1.35 21.42
CA GLY A 39 -5.49 2.02 21.53
C GLY A 39 -5.60 2.90 22.77
N MET A 40 -6.69 3.63 22.83
CA MET A 40 -7.07 4.54 23.90
C MET A 40 -8.47 4.23 24.44
N GLY A 41 -8.83 4.79 25.61
CA GLY A 41 -10.14 4.62 26.22
C GLY A 41 -10.27 3.38 27.11
N PRO A 42 -11.46 2.78 27.21
CA PRO A 42 -11.70 1.63 28.08
C PRO A 42 -10.87 0.42 27.68
N VAL A 43 -10.25 -0.22 28.67
CA VAL A 43 -9.41 -1.42 28.46
C VAL A 43 -10.32 -2.63 28.18
N ILE A 44 -10.09 -3.29 27.06
CA ILE A 44 -10.79 -4.53 26.66
C ILE A 44 -10.06 -5.75 27.21
N LEU A 45 -8.73 -5.76 27.05
CA LEU A 45 -7.87 -6.86 27.45
C LEU A 45 -6.60 -6.33 28.09
N SER A 46 -6.15 -6.94 29.19
CA SER A 46 -4.86 -6.60 29.81
C SER A 46 -4.16 -7.82 30.38
N ARG A 47 -2.83 -7.78 30.36
CA ARG A 47 -1.97 -8.82 30.95
C ARG A 47 -0.67 -8.19 31.46
N VAL A 48 -0.25 -8.57 32.66
CA VAL A 48 1.05 -8.16 33.20
C VAL A 48 2.13 -9.13 32.72
N ASP A 49 3.25 -8.59 32.22
CA ASP A 49 4.41 -9.38 31.83
C ASP A 49 5.34 -9.68 33.02
N LYS A 50 6.39 -10.50 32.77
CA LYS A 50 7.38 -10.88 33.79
C LYS A 50 8.21 -9.71 34.33
N ASN A 51 8.22 -8.57 33.63
CA ASN A 51 8.95 -7.35 34.01
C ASN A 51 8.07 -6.37 34.80
N GLY A 52 6.80 -6.70 35.02
CA GLY A 52 5.83 -5.87 35.73
C GLY A 52 5.13 -4.85 34.83
N THR A 53 5.34 -4.88 33.49
CA THR A 53 4.64 -4.00 32.56
C THR A 53 3.25 -4.56 32.25
N THR A 54 2.22 -3.72 32.39
CA THR A 54 0.86 -4.06 31.98
C THR A 54 0.67 -3.82 30.48
N TRP A 55 0.53 -4.87 29.71
CA TRP A 55 0.17 -4.82 28.28
C TRP A 55 -1.33 -4.80 28.16
N GLN A 56 -1.88 -3.81 27.42
CA GLN A 56 -3.32 -3.68 27.27
C GLN A 56 -3.74 -3.31 25.85
N ILE A 57 -4.96 -3.72 25.51
CA ILE A 57 -5.67 -3.33 24.30
C ILE A 57 -6.89 -2.54 24.74
N ALA A 58 -7.05 -1.33 24.22
CA ALA A 58 -8.17 -0.45 24.52
C ALA A 58 -9.16 -0.39 23.35
N ALA A 59 -10.38 0.07 23.63
CA ALA A 59 -11.52 -0.01 22.70
C ALA A 59 -11.39 0.89 21.48
N ILE A 60 -10.66 2.02 21.59
CA ILE A 60 -10.52 2.98 20.51
C ILE A 60 -9.18 2.72 19.81
N PRO A 61 -9.17 2.20 18.56
CA PRO A 61 -7.93 1.77 17.88
C PRO A 61 -7.11 2.94 17.30
N PHE A 62 -7.44 4.17 17.66
CA PHE A 62 -6.71 5.37 17.21
C PHE A 62 -5.70 5.79 18.28
N GLY A 63 -4.43 5.45 18.05
CA GLY A 63 -3.34 5.80 18.97
C GLY A 63 -2.92 4.66 19.90
N GLY A 64 -2.03 4.99 20.81
CA GLY A 64 -1.49 4.12 21.85
C GLY A 64 -0.69 4.98 22.81
N PHE A 65 -0.10 4.37 23.80
CA PHE A 65 0.84 5.06 24.69
C PHE A 65 1.72 4.06 25.46
N VAL A 66 2.91 4.52 25.80
CA VAL A 66 3.77 3.87 26.80
C VAL A 66 3.82 4.78 28.03
N LYS A 67 3.38 4.27 29.18
CA LYS A 67 3.52 4.96 30.44
C LYS A 67 4.78 4.46 31.13
N PHE A 68 5.76 5.31 31.26
CA PHE A 68 6.99 4.98 31.98
C PHE A 68 6.83 5.21 33.50
N LYS A 69 7.62 4.47 34.26
CA LYS A 69 7.66 4.62 35.74
C LYS A 69 7.97 6.06 36.10
N GLY A 70 7.18 6.61 37.00
CA GLY A 70 7.32 8.01 37.45
C GLY A 70 6.70 9.05 36.52
N ASP A 71 6.08 8.64 35.42
CA ASP A 71 5.31 9.51 34.53
C ASP A 71 3.93 9.73 35.15
N SER A 72 3.70 10.92 35.72
CA SER A 72 2.41 11.24 36.31
C SER A 72 1.37 11.52 35.22
N ASN A 73 0.12 11.09 35.44
CA ASN A 73 -0.98 11.52 34.60
C ASN A 73 -0.98 13.04 34.48
N ILE A 74 -1.03 13.58 33.30
CA ILE A 74 -1.02 15.02 32.94
C ILE A 74 -2.08 15.84 33.69
N SER A 75 -2.98 15.20 34.42
CA SER A 75 -4.07 15.81 35.17
C SER A 75 -3.78 16.11 36.64
N SER A 76 -2.61 15.80 37.18
CA SER A 76 -2.35 16.05 38.60
C SER A 76 -1.05 16.82 38.84
N SER A 77 -1.18 18.03 39.31
CA SER A 77 -0.11 18.92 39.84
C SER A 77 0.69 18.35 41.05
N HIS A 78 0.62 17.02 41.24
CA HIS A 78 1.27 16.30 42.34
C HIS A 78 2.49 15.46 41.91
N ALA A 79 3.07 15.72 40.72
CA ALA A 79 4.25 15.01 40.19
C ALA A 79 5.48 15.12 41.14
N ASP A 80 5.59 16.20 41.85
CA ASP A 80 6.75 16.48 42.74
C ASP A 80 6.79 15.68 44.04
N PHE A 81 5.64 15.19 44.53
CA PHE A 81 5.61 14.50 45.84
C PHE A 81 5.98 13.00 45.76
N ARG A 82 5.73 12.33 44.65
CA ARG A 82 6.08 10.88 44.51
C ARG A 82 7.54 10.66 44.16
N SER A 83 8.18 11.58 43.48
CA SER A 83 9.61 11.50 43.14
C SER A 83 10.51 11.63 44.36
N LYS A 84 10.06 12.33 45.43
CA LYS A 84 10.79 12.47 46.68
C LYS A 84 10.82 11.23 47.58
N ALA A 85 9.95 10.25 47.31
CA ALA A 85 9.85 9.02 48.11
C ALA A 85 10.61 7.83 47.50
N LEU A 86 11.24 7.99 46.31
CA LEU A 86 11.97 6.94 45.64
C LEU A 86 13.46 6.93 46.04
N ASN A 87 14.02 5.74 46.27
CA ASN A 87 15.47 5.59 46.43
C ASN A 87 16.19 5.98 45.13
N GLU A 88 17.47 6.44 45.26
CA GLU A 88 18.26 6.85 44.09
C GLU A 88 18.29 5.81 42.95
N ASN A 89 18.33 4.55 43.28
CA ASN A 89 18.28 3.44 42.29
C ASN A 89 16.93 3.36 41.59
N ASP A 90 15.83 3.65 42.29
CA ASP A 90 14.50 3.68 41.70
C ASP A 90 14.28 4.91 40.83
N LEU A 91 14.87 6.05 41.19
CA LEU A 91 14.84 7.27 40.38
C LEU A 91 15.47 7.06 39.01
N ARG A 92 16.60 6.35 38.92
CA ARG A 92 17.27 6.05 37.63
C ARG A 92 16.44 5.16 36.70
N THR A 93 15.46 4.44 37.23
CA THR A 93 14.54 3.60 36.41
C THR A 93 13.32 4.37 35.89
N THR A 94 13.18 5.66 36.29
CA THR A 94 12.11 6.53 35.79
C THR A 94 12.57 7.29 34.54
N LEU A 95 11.63 7.73 33.70
CA LEU A 95 11.97 8.55 32.54
C LEU A 95 12.69 9.85 32.94
N HIS A 96 12.22 10.53 34.01
CA HIS A 96 12.78 11.80 34.45
C HIS A 96 14.12 11.66 35.20
N GLY A 97 14.35 10.56 35.89
CA GLY A 97 15.60 10.28 36.58
C GLY A 97 16.68 9.63 35.74
N ALA A 98 16.35 9.18 34.55
CA ALA A 98 17.31 8.59 33.61
C ALA A 98 18.25 9.67 33.03
N PRO A 99 19.48 9.31 32.61
CA PRO A 99 20.41 10.23 31.97
C PRO A 99 19.81 10.79 30.66
N LEU A 100 20.24 12.02 30.30
CA LEU A 100 19.66 12.76 29.18
C LEU A 100 19.67 11.95 27.87
N TRP A 101 20.78 11.27 27.54
CA TRP A 101 20.90 10.46 26.35
C TRP A 101 19.86 9.32 26.30
N ALA A 102 19.59 8.66 27.43
CA ALA A 102 18.63 7.57 27.53
C ALA A 102 17.19 8.09 27.31
N ARG A 103 16.86 9.26 27.89
CA ARG A 103 15.58 9.93 27.66
C ARG A 103 15.40 10.30 26.18
N THR A 104 16.41 10.96 25.60
CA THR A 104 16.39 11.36 24.19
C THR A 104 16.27 10.15 23.28
N ALA A 105 17.04 9.08 23.51
CA ALA A 105 16.95 7.84 22.75
C ALA A 105 15.54 7.22 22.84
N THR A 106 14.98 7.15 24.05
CA THR A 106 13.64 6.59 24.28
C THR A 106 12.56 7.41 23.58
N VAL A 107 12.62 8.74 23.64
CA VAL A 107 11.65 9.62 22.96
C VAL A 107 11.80 9.56 21.43
N ALA A 108 13.01 9.51 20.91
CA ALA A 108 13.26 9.42 19.48
C ALA A 108 12.94 8.04 18.89
N ALA A 109 12.87 7.01 19.73
CA ALA A 109 12.72 5.62 19.28
C ALA A 109 11.40 5.37 18.54
N GLY A 110 10.29 5.97 18.94
CA GLY A 110 9.01 5.80 18.25
C GLY A 110 9.08 6.13 16.76
N PRO A 111 9.41 7.38 16.38
CA PRO A 111 9.61 7.75 14.98
C PRO A 111 10.67 6.90 14.26
N ILE A 112 11.81 6.62 14.90
CA ILE A 112 12.88 5.81 14.31
C ILE A 112 12.38 4.41 13.97
N PHE A 113 11.61 3.75 14.83
CA PHE A 113 11.04 2.44 14.59
C PHE A 113 10.05 2.45 13.43
N ASN A 114 9.27 3.51 13.26
CA ASN A 114 8.40 3.67 12.08
C ASN A 114 9.21 3.80 10.79
N PHE A 115 10.33 4.52 10.78
CA PHE A 115 11.24 4.57 9.63
C PHE A 115 11.82 3.20 9.30
N VAL A 116 12.34 2.48 10.30
CA VAL A 116 12.89 1.13 10.11
C VAL A 116 11.80 0.17 9.59
N PHE A 117 10.59 0.26 10.12
CA PHE A 117 9.44 -0.53 9.67
C PHE A 117 9.07 -0.22 8.23
N SER A 118 9.04 1.06 7.84
CA SER A 118 8.80 1.47 6.46
C SER A 118 9.85 0.92 5.51
N ILE A 119 11.13 1.03 5.87
CA ILE A 119 12.24 0.46 5.08
C ILE A 119 12.06 -1.05 4.91
N ALA A 120 11.70 -1.76 5.98
CA ALA A 120 11.48 -3.21 5.92
C ALA A 120 10.31 -3.58 5.01
N ILE A 121 9.19 -2.83 5.06
CA ILE A 121 8.04 -3.04 4.17
C ILE A 121 8.41 -2.78 2.72
N PHE A 122 9.07 -1.65 2.41
CA PHE A 122 9.50 -1.35 1.05
C PHE A 122 10.51 -2.37 0.53
N PHE A 123 11.44 -2.80 1.36
CA PHE A 123 12.38 -3.86 1.01
C PHE A 123 11.65 -5.16 0.63
N MET A 124 10.70 -5.60 1.47
CA MET A 124 9.89 -6.79 1.17
C MET A 124 9.08 -6.61 -0.12
N LEU A 125 8.51 -5.43 -0.34
CA LEU A 125 7.76 -5.11 -1.54
C LEU A 125 8.64 -5.21 -2.79
N PHE A 126 9.81 -4.58 -2.78
CA PHE A 126 10.75 -4.63 -3.91
C PHE A 126 11.27 -6.03 -4.20
N VAL A 127 11.52 -6.83 -3.15
CA VAL A 127 11.93 -8.23 -3.33
C VAL A 127 10.80 -9.08 -3.90
N SER A 128 9.54 -8.79 -3.53
CA SER A 128 8.38 -9.59 -3.95
C SER A 128 7.84 -9.21 -5.32
N VAL A 129 7.79 -7.90 -5.62
CA VAL A 129 7.22 -7.38 -6.87
C VAL A 129 8.30 -7.24 -7.96
N GLY A 130 9.55 -7.06 -7.54
CA GLY A 130 10.66 -6.75 -8.44
C GLY A 130 10.70 -5.27 -8.84
N GLN A 131 11.62 -4.95 -9.71
CA GLN A 131 11.74 -3.63 -10.33
C GLN A 131 11.74 -3.78 -11.84
N VAL A 132 11.19 -2.77 -12.52
CA VAL A 132 11.29 -2.68 -13.98
C VAL A 132 12.79 -2.59 -14.35
N ARG A 133 13.22 -3.46 -15.24
CA ARG A 133 14.59 -3.47 -15.78
C ARG A 133 14.59 -2.99 -17.22
N GLU A 134 15.67 -2.37 -17.62
CA GLU A 134 15.98 -2.20 -19.04
C GLU A 134 16.81 -3.40 -19.55
N PRO A 135 16.49 -3.88 -20.73
CA PRO A 135 15.34 -3.54 -21.58
C PRO A 135 14.00 -4.01 -20.98
N LEU A 136 12.90 -3.30 -21.29
CA LEU A 136 11.56 -3.71 -20.89
C LEU A 136 11.24 -5.06 -21.54
N THR A 137 11.05 -6.08 -20.71
CA THR A 137 10.91 -7.48 -21.17
C THR A 137 9.51 -8.00 -20.86
N VAL A 138 8.91 -8.72 -21.80
CA VAL A 138 7.62 -9.38 -21.62
C VAL A 138 7.79 -10.54 -20.64
N SER A 139 7.24 -10.38 -19.42
CA SER A 139 7.37 -11.39 -18.36
C SER A 139 6.24 -12.41 -18.38
N ASN A 140 5.02 -11.99 -18.70
CA ASN A 140 3.85 -12.85 -18.74
C ASN A 140 2.85 -12.36 -19.79
N ILE A 141 2.19 -13.29 -20.45
CA ILE A 141 1.17 -13.02 -21.47
C ILE A 141 -0.16 -13.52 -20.93
N ASN A 142 -1.03 -12.59 -20.58
CA ASN A 142 -2.41 -12.92 -20.24
C ASN A 142 -3.27 -12.96 -21.52
N PRO A 143 -4.27 -13.84 -21.60
CA PRO A 143 -5.23 -13.83 -22.68
C PRO A 143 -5.92 -12.46 -22.81
N LEU A 144 -6.08 -11.99 -24.04
CA LEU A 144 -6.74 -10.74 -24.38
C LEU A 144 -7.59 -10.94 -25.65
N PRO A 145 -8.66 -10.15 -25.85
CA PRO A 145 -9.49 -10.22 -27.04
C PRO A 145 -8.87 -9.52 -28.26
N PHE A 146 -7.56 -9.30 -28.25
CA PHE A 146 -6.79 -8.61 -29.30
C PHE A 146 -5.70 -9.51 -29.86
N VAL A 147 -5.27 -9.20 -31.09
CA VAL A 147 -4.13 -9.88 -31.70
C VAL A 147 -2.88 -9.65 -30.84
N ASN A 148 -2.19 -10.73 -30.52
CA ASN A 148 -0.96 -10.67 -29.76
C ASN A 148 0.05 -11.69 -30.27
N GLN A 149 1.14 -11.20 -30.85
CA GLN A 149 2.27 -11.98 -31.37
C GLN A 149 3.52 -11.86 -30.49
N LEU A 150 3.40 -11.12 -29.35
CA LEU A 150 4.45 -11.05 -28.36
C LEU A 150 4.64 -12.40 -27.67
N GLU A 151 5.86 -12.72 -27.32
CA GLU A 151 6.22 -13.93 -26.58
C GLU A 151 6.92 -13.57 -25.27
N GLN A 152 6.89 -14.48 -24.32
CA GLN A 152 7.61 -14.31 -23.08
C GLN A 152 9.12 -14.24 -23.35
N GLY A 153 9.77 -13.23 -22.84
CA GLY A 153 11.19 -12.96 -23.05
C GLY A 153 11.49 -11.91 -24.11
N ASP A 154 10.50 -11.48 -24.90
CA ASP A 154 10.67 -10.38 -25.86
C ASP A 154 11.11 -9.11 -25.16
N GLU A 155 12.16 -8.47 -25.65
CA GLU A 155 12.58 -7.15 -25.21
C GLU A 155 11.90 -6.09 -26.08
N ILE A 156 11.07 -5.22 -25.49
CA ILE A 156 10.35 -4.17 -26.22
C ILE A 156 11.29 -2.97 -26.41
N ILE A 157 11.53 -2.62 -27.67
CA ILE A 157 12.37 -1.49 -28.09
C ILE A 157 11.51 -0.26 -28.36
N SER A 158 10.45 -0.43 -29.14
CA SER A 158 9.50 0.64 -29.47
C SER A 158 8.09 0.10 -29.70
N ILE A 159 7.09 0.98 -29.54
CA ILE A 159 5.69 0.69 -29.82
C ILE A 159 5.18 1.74 -30.79
N SER A 160 4.71 1.36 -31.97
CA SER A 160 4.29 2.24 -33.06
C SER A 160 5.31 3.38 -33.34
N GLY A 161 6.62 3.05 -33.24
CA GLY A 161 7.71 4.01 -33.45
C GLY A 161 8.10 4.83 -32.22
N PHE A 162 7.32 4.82 -31.15
CA PHE A 162 7.67 5.45 -29.88
C PHE A 162 8.65 4.55 -29.11
N LYS A 163 9.88 5.06 -28.86
CA LYS A 163 10.91 4.32 -28.13
C LYS A 163 10.57 4.24 -26.66
N ILE A 164 10.68 3.05 -26.08
CA ILE A 164 10.41 2.77 -24.68
C ILE A 164 11.72 2.78 -23.89
N GLY A 165 11.80 3.59 -22.84
CA GLY A 165 12.90 3.65 -21.88
C GLY A 165 12.39 3.71 -20.44
N LEU A 166 13.27 3.65 -19.46
CA LEU A 166 12.90 3.74 -18.03
C LEU A 166 12.19 5.05 -17.67
N ASP A 167 12.49 6.12 -18.40
CA ASP A 167 11.87 7.44 -18.19
C ASP A 167 10.53 7.59 -18.92
N SER A 168 10.15 6.61 -19.76
CA SER A 168 8.89 6.65 -20.50
C SER A 168 7.72 6.37 -19.56
N SER A 169 6.88 7.36 -19.32
CA SER A 169 5.64 7.14 -18.58
C SER A 169 4.55 6.54 -19.47
N VAL A 170 3.58 5.87 -18.85
CA VAL A 170 2.38 5.40 -19.58
C VAL A 170 1.64 6.58 -20.21
N SER A 171 1.62 7.74 -19.55
CA SER A 171 1.01 8.97 -20.09
C SER A 171 1.68 9.41 -21.39
N ASP A 172 3.02 9.40 -21.46
CA ASP A 172 3.77 9.76 -22.67
C ASP A 172 3.46 8.79 -23.82
N MET A 173 3.35 7.49 -23.52
CA MET A 173 2.96 6.49 -24.52
C MET A 173 1.55 6.75 -25.05
N LEU A 174 0.58 7.04 -24.17
CA LEU A 174 -0.82 7.32 -24.54
C LEU A 174 -0.97 8.61 -25.35
N GLU A 175 -0.10 9.59 -25.14
CA GLU A 175 -0.10 10.84 -25.89
C GLU A 175 0.49 10.68 -27.30
N HIS A 176 1.48 9.80 -27.46
CA HIS A 176 2.22 9.65 -28.75
C HIS A 176 1.76 8.48 -29.60
N ILE A 177 1.07 7.47 -29.01
CA ILE A 177 0.65 6.28 -29.73
C ILE A 177 -0.84 6.36 -30.02
N GLU A 178 -1.16 6.89 -31.23
CA GLU A 178 -2.52 6.86 -31.75
C GLU A 178 -2.75 5.59 -32.57
N TYR A 179 -3.93 5.02 -32.46
CA TYR A 179 -4.41 3.91 -33.25
C TYR A 179 -5.92 3.94 -33.43
N ASP A 180 -6.38 3.62 -34.64
CA ASP A 180 -7.81 3.48 -34.94
C ASP A 180 -8.26 2.03 -34.76
N ASP A 181 -7.41 1.07 -35.15
CA ASP A 181 -7.65 -0.36 -34.97
C ASP A 181 -6.79 -0.91 -33.82
N PRO A 182 -7.41 -1.44 -32.75
CA PRO A 182 -6.68 -2.02 -31.63
C PRO A 182 -5.84 -3.26 -31.99
N ASN A 183 -6.05 -3.84 -33.17
CA ASN A 183 -5.28 -4.97 -33.68
C ASN A 183 -4.14 -4.57 -34.65
N SER A 184 -3.84 -3.28 -34.77
CA SER A 184 -2.83 -2.79 -35.72
C SER A 184 -1.55 -2.27 -35.04
N ILE A 185 -1.41 -2.39 -33.71
CA ILE A 185 -0.29 -1.82 -32.98
C ILE A 185 0.98 -2.64 -33.21
N THR A 186 1.99 -2.00 -33.79
CA THR A 186 3.27 -2.64 -34.09
C THR A 186 4.26 -2.44 -32.97
N TYR A 187 4.84 -3.53 -32.51
CA TYR A 187 5.92 -3.59 -31.53
C TYR A 187 7.22 -3.92 -32.24
N GLU A 188 8.24 -3.10 -32.06
CA GLU A 188 9.61 -3.46 -32.38
C GLU A 188 10.21 -4.15 -31.16
N ILE A 189 10.59 -5.39 -31.32
CA ILE A 189 11.10 -6.23 -30.24
C ILE A 189 12.45 -6.82 -30.59
N ARG A 190 13.21 -7.20 -29.55
CA ARG A 190 14.37 -8.08 -29.69
C ARG A 190 14.03 -9.44 -29.12
N ARG A 191 14.12 -10.48 -29.96
CA ARG A 191 13.92 -11.88 -29.61
C ARG A 191 15.14 -12.66 -30.05
N ASP A 192 15.78 -13.41 -29.15
CA ASP A 192 17.00 -14.19 -29.42
C ASP A 192 18.15 -13.39 -30.07
N GLY A 193 18.22 -12.08 -29.76
CA GLY A 193 19.25 -11.17 -30.27
C GLY A 193 18.92 -10.51 -31.62
N GLU A 194 17.86 -10.92 -32.31
CA GLU A 194 17.37 -10.36 -33.56
C GLU A 194 16.19 -9.42 -33.37
N ILE A 195 16.03 -8.45 -34.27
CA ILE A 195 14.93 -7.47 -34.22
C ILE A 195 13.77 -7.95 -35.09
N TYR A 196 12.57 -7.94 -34.51
CA TYR A 196 11.32 -8.28 -35.18
C TYR A 196 10.30 -7.15 -35.02
N PHE A 197 9.40 -7.05 -35.99
CA PHE A 197 8.20 -6.22 -35.90
C PHE A 197 7.00 -7.17 -35.82
N VAL A 198 6.29 -7.06 -34.68
CA VAL A 198 5.15 -7.95 -34.38
C VAL A 198 3.93 -7.11 -34.00
N VAL A 199 2.74 -7.65 -34.20
CA VAL A 199 1.50 -7.03 -33.75
C VAL A 199 1.25 -7.42 -32.28
N GLY A 200 0.98 -6.42 -31.46
CA GLY A 200 0.67 -6.64 -30.05
C GLY A 200 -0.60 -5.92 -29.60
N PRO A 201 -1.00 -6.13 -28.35
CA PRO A 201 -2.22 -5.55 -27.80
C PRO A 201 -2.12 -4.04 -27.63
N PRO A 202 -3.26 -3.32 -27.56
CA PRO A 202 -3.29 -1.91 -27.21
C PRO A 202 -2.71 -1.64 -25.82
N ILE A 203 -2.17 -0.41 -25.63
CA ILE A 203 -1.60 0.01 -24.36
C ILE A 203 -2.72 0.44 -23.40
N ASP A 204 -3.76 1.10 -23.92
CA ASP A 204 -4.90 1.65 -23.16
C ASP A 204 -6.13 0.74 -23.30
N ILE A 205 -6.00 -0.49 -22.80
CA ILE A 205 -7.10 -1.44 -22.86
C ILE A 205 -8.17 -1.07 -21.83
N PRO A 206 -9.47 -1.05 -22.19
CA PRO A 206 -10.56 -0.83 -21.23
C PRO A 206 -10.76 -2.05 -20.32
N ARG A 207 -9.73 -2.36 -19.53
CA ARG A 207 -9.67 -3.51 -18.63
C ARG A 207 -9.99 -3.09 -17.19
N VAL A 208 -10.84 -3.86 -16.54
CA VAL A 208 -11.16 -3.70 -15.13
C VAL A 208 -9.97 -4.16 -14.29
N SER A 209 -9.20 -3.25 -13.73
CA SER A 209 -8.07 -3.54 -12.85
C SER A 209 -8.49 -3.82 -11.41
N GLY A 210 -9.60 -3.25 -10.98
CA GLY A 210 -10.17 -3.45 -9.64
C GLY A 210 -11.55 -2.81 -9.54
N LEU A 211 -12.31 -3.21 -8.53
CA LEU A 211 -13.66 -2.74 -8.29
C LEU A 211 -13.75 -2.04 -6.94
N VAL A 212 -14.45 -0.93 -6.89
CA VAL A 212 -14.79 -0.27 -5.63
C VAL A 212 -15.92 -1.06 -4.96
N PRO A 213 -15.79 -1.47 -3.70
CA PRO A 213 -16.85 -2.15 -2.98
C PRO A 213 -18.17 -1.35 -2.99
N LEU A 214 -19.27 -2.04 -3.18
CA LEU A 214 -20.63 -1.44 -3.26
C LEU A 214 -20.84 -0.49 -4.46
N SER A 215 -20.05 -0.62 -5.50
CA SER A 215 -20.24 0.13 -6.76
C SER A 215 -21.22 -0.59 -7.70
N ALA A 216 -21.81 0.16 -8.63
CA ALA A 216 -22.64 -0.39 -9.70
C ALA A 216 -21.91 -1.47 -10.54
N ALA A 217 -20.57 -1.38 -10.67
CA ALA A 217 -19.76 -2.38 -11.34
C ALA A 217 -19.78 -3.73 -10.61
N VAL A 218 -19.80 -3.73 -9.27
CA VAL A 218 -19.93 -4.95 -8.46
C VAL A 218 -21.36 -5.52 -8.58
N GLU A 219 -22.37 -4.67 -8.58
CA GLU A 219 -23.78 -5.09 -8.76
C GLU A 219 -24.01 -5.68 -10.16
N ALA A 220 -23.30 -5.18 -11.16
CA ALA A 220 -23.31 -5.71 -12.53
C ALA A 220 -22.48 -6.99 -12.71
N ASN A 221 -21.92 -7.58 -11.63
CA ASN A 221 -21.07 -8.78 -11.66
C ASN A 221 -19.80 -8.63 -12.51
N LEU A 222 -19.26 -7.42 -12.65
CA LEU A 222 -17.92 -7.23 -13.23
C LEU A 222 -16.85 -7.82 -12.32
N ASN A 223 -15.78 -8.32 -12.91
CA ASN A 223 -14.63 -8.89 -12.20
C ASN A 223 -13.33 -8.18 -12.62
N ALA A 224 -12.35 -8.19 -11.74
CA ALA A 224 -11.00 -7.78 -12.13
C ALA A 224 -10.49 -8.72 -13.25
N GLY A 225 -9.96 -8.12 -14.31
CA GLY A 225 -9.53 -8.83 -15.50
C GLY A 225 -10.48 -8.73 -16.70
N ASP A 226 -11.75 -8.36 -16.48
CA ASP A 226 -12.71 -8.14 -17.56
C ASP A 226 -12.24 -7.05 -18.53
N VAL A 227 -12.48 -7.25 -19.80
CA VAL A 227 -12.24 -6.24 -20.85
C VAL A 227 -13.59 -5.81 -21.41
N ILE A 228 -13.87 -4.51 -21.39
CA ILE A 228 -15.11 -3.96 -21.94
C ILE A 228 -14.93 -3.73 -23.42
N LEU A 229 -15.74 -4.38 -24.24
CA LEU A 229 -15.66 -4.30 -25.70
C LEU A 229 -16.64 -3.29 -26.29
N GLU A 230 -17.83 -3.15 -25.70
CA GLU A 230 -18.88 -2.24 -26.19
C GLU A 230 -19.63 -1.60 -25.02
N ILE A 231 -20.12 -0.39 -25.25
CA ILE A 231 -21.03 0.32 -24.33
C ILE A 231 -22.26 0.75 -25.14
N ASN A 232 -23.44 0.30 -24.72
CA ASN A 232 -24.73 0.57 -25.41
C ASN A 232 -24.72 0.20 -26.90
N GLY A 233 -23.94 -0.84 -27.27
CA GLY A 233 -23.79 -1.31 -28.65
C GLY A 233 -22.71 -0.58 -29.47
N GLU A 234 -22.05 0.43 -28.91
CA GLU A 234 -20.92 1.09 -29.55
C GLU A 234 -19.60 0.47 -29.11
N PRO A 235 -18.74 0.04 -30.04
CA PRO A 235 -17.45 -0.55 -29.71
C PRO A 235 -16.51 0.48 -29.07
N ILE A 236 -15.75 0.04 -28.06
CA ILE A 236 -14.69 0.81 -27.43
C ILE A 236 -13.38 0.05 -27.45
N SER A 237 -12.27 0.75 -27.62
CA SER A 237 -10.92 0.19 -27.66
C SER A 237 -9.96 0.84 -26.66
N LYS A 238 -10.34 1.95 -26.06
CA LYS A 238 -9.52 2.75 -25.12
C LYS A 238 -10.23 2.95 -23.79
N PHE A 239 -9.47 2.91 -22.70
CA PHE A 239 -10.02 3.12 -21.37
C PHE A 239 -10.65 4.51 -21.20
N ASN A 240 -10.09 5.53 -21.85
CA ASN A 240 -10.66 6.88 -21.81
C ASN A 240 -12.09 6.93 -22.38
N GLN A 241 -12.42 6.13 -23.40
CA GLN A 241 -13.79 6.04 -23.92
C GLN A 241 -14.76 5.48 -22.88
N LEU A 242 -14.34 4.46 -22.13
CA LEU A 242 -15.12 3.94 -21.00
C LEU A 242 -15.36 5.01 -19.94
N LYS A 243 -14.31 5.72 -19.55
CA LYS A 243 -14.41 6.81 -18.54
C LYS A 243 -15.38 7.89 -18.99
N GLU A 244 -15.26 8.41 -20.20
CA GLU A 244 -16.15 9.42 -20.76
C GLU A 244 -17.60 8.95 -20.84
N ALA A 245 -17.84 7.70 -21.26
CA ALA A 245 -19.18 7.14 -21.32
C ALA A 245 -19.83 7.06 -19.93
N VAL A 246 -19.08 6.64 -18.92
CA VAL A 246 -19.53 6.60 -17.52
C VAL A 246 -19.84 7.99 -16.99
N GLU A 247 -18.98 8.97 -17.22
CA GLU A 247 -19.19 10.36 -16.81
C GLU A 247 -20.42 10.99 -17.47
N LYS A 248 -20.62 10.74 -18.78
CA LYS A 248 -21.79 11.23 -19.54
C LYS A 248 -23.10 10.56 -19.14
N SER A 249 -23.07 9.35 -18.61
CA SER A 249 -24.27 8.60 -18.24
C SER A 249 -25.07 9.22 -17.11
N SER A 250 -24.44 10.08 -16.29
CA SER A 250 -25.06 10.77 -15.15
C SER A 250 -25.84 9.81 -14.21
N GLY A 251 -25.34 8.58 -14.06
CA GLY A 251 -25.96 7.54 -13.22
C GLY A 251 -27.05 6.71 -13.91
N SER A 252 -27.25 6.89 -15.22
CA SER A 252 -28.15 6.03 -15.99
C SER A 252 -27.55 4.64 -16.19
N SER A 253 -28.38 3.62 -16.32
CA SER A 253 -27.93 2.26 -16.63
C SER A 253 -27.35 2.18 -18.04
N MET A 254 -26.26 1.44 -18.18
CA MET A 254 -25.57 1.19 -19.46
C MET A 254 -25.53 -0.31 -19.73
N SER A 255 -25.62 -0.70 -20.98
CA SER A 255 -25.36 -2.07 -21.42
C SER A 255 -23.87 -2.19 -21.76
N LEU A 256 -23.21 -3.20 -21.19
CA LEU A 256 -21.81 -3.48 -21.45
C LEU A 256 -21.65 -4.84 -22.13
N LYS A 257 -20.82 -4.93 -23.15
CA LYS A 257 -20.35 -6.17 -23.71
C LYS A 257 -18.95 -6.46 -23.14
N VAL A 258 -18.83 -7.54 -22.40
CA VAL A 258 -17.67 -7.86 -21.60
C VAL A 258 -17.01 -9.13 -22.11
N TRP A 259 -15.70 -9.08 -22.26
CA TRP A 259 -14.87 -10.26 -22.51
C TRP A 259 -14.21 -10.73 -21.20
N ARG A 260 -14.38 -12.00 -20.87
CA ARG A 260 -13.80 -12.68 -19.70
C ARG A 260 -13.39 -14.09 -20.09
N ASP A 261 -12.12 -14.46 -19.90
CA ASP A 261 -11.59 -15.81 -20.11
C ASP A 261 -12.03 -16.44 -21.46
N ALA A 262 -11.85 -15.69 -22.56
CA ALA A 262 -12.26 -16.06 -23.91
C ALA A 262 -13.79 -16.19 -24.15
N THR A 263 -14.60 -15.75 -23.21
CA THR A 263 -16.06 -15.72 -23.35
C THR A 263 -16.57 -14.27 -23.41
N ILE A 264 -17.60 -14.01 -24.20
CA ILE A 264 -18.24 -12.70 -24.34
C ILE A 264 -19.64 -12.77 -23.69
N PHE A 265 -19.97 -11.78 -22.90
CA PHE A 265 -21.24 -11.64 -22.19
C PHE A 265 -21.97 -10.38 -22.62
#